data_4ce09c67d4a9e049e3be87b53152f407
#
_entry.id   4ce09c67d4a9e049e3be87b53152f407
#
_cell.length_a   1.000
_cell.length_b   1.000
_cell.length_c   1.000
_cell.angle_alpha   90.00
_cell.angle_beta   90.00
_cell.angle_gamma   90.00
#
_symmetry.space_group_name_H-M   'P 1'
#
loop_
_entity.id
_entity.type
_entity.pdbx_description
1 polymer ?
#
loop_
_entity_poly.entity_id
_entity_poly.type
_entity_poly.pdbx_seq_one_letter_code
_entity_poly.pdbx_strand_id
1 'polypeptide(L)'
;MNLLSFIEHSLNFSQNFFRDKFENPMSLLRCNYYPPRKSTLSNKDYGIAPHTDYGCLTILLTDNNPGLEIKNPSNEWELVLPEEGEVIVNFGDMLELWSSKKIKATSHRVYGNKNTRFSIPFFFNPQYDTIITKKNNIIAGEYLSKKYNSTYSHKIKN
;
A
#
# COMPACT_ATOMS: atom_id res chain seq x y z
N MET A 1 7.68 -17.95 -11.45
CA MET A 1 7.51 -16.52 -11.84
C MET A 1 7.31 -15.74 -10.55
N ASN A 2 8.06 -14.66 -10.32
CA ASN A 2 7.87 -13.84 -9.12
C ASN A 2 6.83 -12.72 -9.38
N LEU A 3 6.36 -12.06 -8.33
CA LEU A 3 5.32 -11.02 -8.41
C LEU A 3 5.69 -9.88 -9.36
N LEU A 4 6.95 -9.41 -9.33
CA LEU A 4 7.41 -8.35 -10.23
C LEU A 4 7.37 -8.77 -11.70
N SER A 5 7.80 -10.01 -12.01
CA SER A 5 7.71 -10.54 -13.39
C SER A 5 6.28 -10.68 -13.89
N PHE A 6 5.33 -11.00 -13.00
CA PHE A 6 3.91 -11.00 -13.35
C PHE A 6 3.42 -9.59 -13.70
N ILE A 7 3.80 -8.59 -12.91
CA ILE A 7 3.45 -7.19 -13.17
C ILE A 7 4.08 -6.68 -14.48
N GLU A 8 5.36 -7.03 -14.74
CA GLU A 8 6.04 -6.71 -16.01
C GLU A 8 5.23 -7.20 -17.21
N HIS A 9 4.83 -8.48 -17.16
CA HIS A 9 4.05 -9.09 -18.23
C HIS A 9 2.70 -8.39 -18.42
N SER A 10 1.97 -8.15 -17.32
CA SER A 10 0.64 -7.53 -17.35
C SER A 10 0.66 -6.08 -17.88
N LEU A 11 1.77 -5.37 -17.69
CA LEU A 11 1.95 -4.00 -18.15
C LEU A 11 2.61 -3.88 -19.53
N ASN A 12 2.99 -5.00 -20.15
CA ASN A 12 3.79 -5.05 -21.37
C ASN A 12 5.13 -4.30 -21.21
N PHE A 13 5.75 -4.42 -20.04
CA PHE A 13 7.12 -3.99 -19.82
C PHE A 13 8.11 -5.01 -20.41
N SER A 14 9.33 -4.58 -20.71
CA SER A 14 10.39 -5.50 -21.11
C SER A 14 10.68 -6.51 -20.00
N GLN A 15 11.08 -7.70 -20.38
CA GLN A 15 11.51 -8.73 -19.42
C GLN A 15 12.63 -8.18 -18.53
N ASN A 16 12.56 -8.45 -17.25
CA ASN A 16 13.49 -7.95 -16.22
C ASN A 16 13.50 -6.41 -16.06
N PHE A 17 12.42 -5.73 -16.44
CA PHE A 17 12.29 -4.28 -16.30
C PHE A 17 12.51 -3.80 -14.86
N PHE A 18 12.04 -4.55 -13.86
CA PHE A 18 12.19 -4.18 -12.46
C PHE A 18 13.47 -4.73 -11.82
N ARG A 19 14.20 -5.64 -12.44
CA ARG A 19 15.28 -6.39 -11.81
C ARG A 19 16.32 -5.50 -11.13
N ASP A 20 16.93 -4.61 -11.89
CA ASP A 20 17.99 -3.69 -11.45
C ASP A 20 17.45 -2.58 -10.54
N LYS A 21 16.15 -2.31 -10.59
CA LYS A 21 15.51 -1.26 -9.80
C LYS A 21 15.12 -1.70 -8.39
N PHE A 22 15.14 -3.00 -8.15
CA PHE A 22 14.81 -3.61 -6.86
C PHE A 22 15.97 -4.42 -6.27
N GLU A 23 17.22 -4.18 -6.68
CA GLU A 23 18.41 -4.81 -6.09
C GLU A 23 18.65 -4.35 -4.65
N ASN A 24 18.48 -3.05 -4.39
CA ASN A 24 18.58 -2.45 -3.06
C ASN A 24 17.27 -1.71 -2.72
N PRO A 25 16.19 -2.46 -2.49
CA PRO A 25 14.85 -1.88 -2.37
C PRO A 25 14.68 -1.06 -1.09
N MET A 26 13.96 0.05 -1.18
CA MET A 26 13.46 0.76 0.00
C MET A 26 12.28 -0.03 0.58
N SER A 27 12.56 -0.90 1.52
CA SER A 27 11.56 -1.78 2.12
C SER A 27 11.29 -1.40 3.57
N LEU A 28 10.02 -1.51 3.98
CA LEU A 28 9.61 -1.27 5.36
C LEU A 28 8.61 -2.34 5.77
N LEU A 29 8.93 -3.08 6.84
CA LEU A 29 7.98 -3.95 7.54
C LEU A 29 7.38 -3.17 8.70
N ARG A 30 6.05 -3.20 8.81
CA ARG A 30 5.32 -2.56 9.89
C ARG A 30 4.43 -3.59 10.60
N CYS A 31 4.32 -3.50 11.91
CA CYS A 31 3.37 -4.29 12.68
C CYS A 31 2.33 -3.35 13.26
N ASN A 32 1.06 -3.60 12.93
CA ASN A 32 -0.07 -2.83 13.44
C ASN A 32 -0.87 -3.67 14.41
N TYR A 33 -1.14 -3.10 15.57
CA TYR A 33 -2.05 -3.64 16.57
C TYR A 33 -3.28 -2.74 16.66
N TYR A 34 -4.46 -3.33 16.47
CA TYR A 34 -5.75 -2.67 16.62
C TYR A 34 -6.45 -3.25 17.84
N PRO A 35 -6.54 -2.51 18.95
CA PRO A 35 -7.22 -2.99 20.14
C PRO A 35 -8.73 -3.13 19.90
N PRO A 36 -9.41 -4.03 20.63
CA PRO A 36 -10.85 -4.17 20.55
C PRO A 36 -11.54 -2.86 20.93
N ARG A 37 -12.57 -2.52 20.19
CA ARG A 37 -13.37 -1.31 20.44
C ARG A 37 -14.76 -1.64 20.97
N LYS A 38 -15.28 -0.80 21.87
CA LYS A 38 -16.63 -0.93 22.40
C LYS A 38 -17.66 -0.67 21.30
N SER A 39 -18.85 -1.25 21.42
CA SER A 39 -19.91 -1.37 20.41
C SER A 39 -20.59 -0.06 19.96
N THR A 40 -20.16 1.10 20.40
CA THR A 40 -20.70 2.41 20.04
C THR A 40 -19.88 3.08 18.93
N LEU A 41 -19.45 2.29 17.95
CA LEU A 41 -18.65 2.81 16.85
C LEU A 41 -19.51 3.72 15.97
N SER A 42 -19.16 5.00 15.91
CA SER A 42 -19.65 5.87 14.85
C SER A 42 -19.05 5.42 13.51
N ASN A 43 -19.72 5.70 12.39
CA ASN A 43 -19.21 5.42 11.04
C ASN A 43 -17.86 6.11 10.73
N LYS A 44 -17.24 6.80 11.69
CA LYS A 44 -15.97 7.52 11.60
C LYS A 44 -14.86 6.94 12.48
N ASP A 45 -15.11 5.87 13.21
CA ASP A 45 -14.11 5.23 14.07
C ASP A 45 -13.20 4.29 13.30
N TYR A 46 -12.32 4.86 12.51
CA TYR A 46 -11.34 4.10 11.76
C TYR A 46 -10.15 3.65 12.63
N GLY A 47 -9.67 2.43 12.40
CA GLY A 47 -8.33 2.03 12.81
C GLY A 47 -7.28 2.75 11.96
N ILE A 48 -7.53 2.82 10.62
CA ILE A 48 -6.82 3.66 9.66
C ILE A 48 -7.86 4.28 8.73
N ALA A 49 -7.84 5.62 8.62
CA ALA A 49 -8.75 6.36 7.75
C ALA A 49 -8.53 6.01 6.25
N PRO A 50 -9.53 6.26 5.38
CA PRO A 50 -9.38 6.04 3.95
C PRO A 50 -8.13 6.68 3.37
N HIS A 51 -7.31 5.89 2.64
CA HIS A 51 -6.06 6.33 2.04
C HIS A 51 -5.65 5.39 0.89
N THR A 52 -4.63 5.78 0.15
CA THR A 52 -3.83 4.92 -0.74
C THR A 52 -2.42 4.80 -0.18
N ASP A 53 -1.73 3.70 -0.45
CA ASP A 53 -0.32 3.57 -0.12
C ASP A 53 0.54 4.44 -1.04
N TYR A 54 1.56 5.08 -0.48
CA TYR A 54 2.43 5.97 -1.26
C TYR A 54 3.39 5.24 -2.20
N GLY A 55 3.75 4.02 -1.84
CA GLY A 55 4.80 3.25 -2.49
C GLY A 55 4.39 2.52 -3.76
N CYS A 56 5.19 1.51 -4.08
CA CYS A 56 4.99 0.68 -5.26
C CYS A 56 4.05 -0.49 -4.96
N LEU A 57 4.44 -1.35 -4.05
CA LEU A 57 3.71 -2.56 -3.65
C LEU A 57 3.58 -2.64 -2.15
N THR A 58 2.45 -3.17 -1.69
CA THR A 58 2.25 -3.59 -0.30
C THR A 58 1.83 -5.05 -0.29
N ILE A 59 2.56 -5.87 0.46
CA ILE A 59 2.21 -7.27 0.74
C ILE A 59 1.73 -7.29 2.19
N LEU A 60 0.45 -7.61 2.39
CA LEU A 60 -0.20 -7.51 3.69
C LEU A 60 -0.58 -8.88 4.21
N LEU A 61 -0.04 -9.22 5.39
CA LEU A 61 -0.52 -10.35 6.19
C LEU A 61 -1.50 -9.84 7.25
N THR A 62 -2.51 -10.64 7.56
CA THR A 62 -3.48 -10.35 8.62
C THR A 62 -3.76 -11.60 9.45
N ASP A 63 -4.32 -11.39 10.63
CA ASP A 63 -4.78 -12.45 11.54
C ASP A 63 -6.20 -12.96 11.25
N ASN A 64 -6.69 -12.74 10.03
CA ASN A 64 -8.04 -13.11 9.57
C ASN A 64 -9.21 -12.47 10.34
N ASN A 65 -8.95 -11.56 11.28
CA ASN A 65 -10.01 -10.74 11.88
C ASN A 65 -10.46 -9.66 10.86
N PRO A 66 -11.77 -9.46 10.66
CA PRO A 66 -12.29 -8.48 9.72
C PRO A 66 -11.86 -7.05 10.09
N GLY A 67 -11.89 -6.15 9.11
CA GLY A 67 -11.61 -4.73 9.33
C GLY A 67 -11.02 -4.00 8.14
N LEU A 68 -10.32 -4.71 7.22
CA LEU A 68 -9.85 -4.10 5.99
C LEU A 68 -10.99 -3.99 4.98
N GLU A 69 -11.20 -2.80 4.46
CA GLU A 69 -12.08 -2.56 3.33
C GLU A 69 -11.35 -1.84 2.21
N ILE A 70 -11.66 -2.20 0.98
CA ILE A 70 -11.20 -1.56 -0.23
C ILE A 70 -12.34 -0.83 -0.91
N LYS A 71 -12.02 0.18 -1.68
CA LYS A 71 -12.97 0.88 -2.52
C LYS A 71 -13.00 0.22 -3.89
N ASN A 72 -14.13 -0.42 -4.22
CA ASN A 72 -14.29 -1.13 -5.49
C ASN A 72 -14.48 -0.17 -6.68
N PRO A 73 -14.46 -0.65 -7.93
CA PRO A 73 -14.68 0.19 -9.11
C PRO A 73 -16.02 0.95 -9.15
N SER A 74 -17.04 0.43 -8.47
CA SER A 74 -18.35 1.10 -8.29
C SER A 74 -18.34 2.17 -7.20
N ASN A 75 -17.15 2.43 -6.60
CA ASN A 75 -16.96 3.43 -5.57
C ASN A 75 -17.59 3.08 -4.21
N GLU A 76 -17.87 1.79 -3.98
CA GLU A 76 -18.40 1.23 -2.75
C GLU A 76 -17.29 0.59 -1.93
N TRP A 77 -17.49 0.54 -0.60
CA TRP A 77 -16.55 -0.13 0.30
C TRP A 77 -16.89 -1.61 0.42
N GLU A 78 -15.88 -2.45 0.20
CA GLU A 78 -15.98 -3.89 0.20
C GLU A 78 -14.99 -4.50 1.21
N LEU A 79 -15.48 -5.39 2.08
CA LEU A 79 -14.66 -6.08 3.05
C LEU A 79 -13.73 -7.07 2.37
N VAL A 80 -12.45 -7.03 2.74
CA VAL A 80 -11.44 -8.01 2.29
C VAL A 80 -11.05 -8.90 3.45
N LEU A 81 -11.30 -10.18 3.30
CA LEU A 81 -10.95 -11.21 4.28
C LEU A 81 -10.24 -12.35 3.56
N PRO A 82 -8.90 -12.43 3.66
CA PRO A 82 -8.14 -13.52 3.03
C PRO A 82 -8.41 -14.84 3.75
N GLU A 83 -8.27 -15.94 3.03
CA GLU A 83 -8.27 -17.28 3.62
C GLU A 83 -6.93 -17.55 4.34
N GLU A 84 -6.89 -18.63 5.12
CA GLU A 84 -5.67 -19.02 5.83
C GLU A 84 -4.53 -19.32 4.83
N GLY A 85 -3.37 -18.70 5.06
CA GLY A 85 -2.21 -18.82 4.17
C GLY A 85 -2.17 -17.83 3.01
N GLU A 86 -3.23 -17.07 2.79
CA GLU A 86 -3.24 -16.01 1.77
C GLU A 86 -2.62 -14.69 2.27
N VAL A 87 -2.12 -13.93 1.33
CA VAL A 87 -1.66 -12.55 1.53
C VAL A 87 -2.38 -11.62 0.58
N ILE A 88 -2.66 -10.42 1.04
CA ILE A 88 -3.25 -9.37 0.20
C ILE A 88 -2.12 -8.59 -0.45
N VAL A 89 -2.20 -8.40 -1.77
CA VAL A 89 -1.27 -7.54 -2.50
C VAL A 89 -2.04 -6.35 -3.04
N ASN A 90 -1.60 -5.14 -2.66
CA ASN A 90 -2.15 -3.91 -3.21
C ASN A 90 -1.06 -3.03 -3.83
N PHE A 91 -1.48 -2.22 -4.77
CA PHE A 91 -0.65 -1.29 -5.52
C PHE A 91 -0.80 0.11 -4.95
N GLY A 92 0.33 0.81 -4.84
CA GLY A 92 0.34 2.18 -4.33
C GLY A 92 0.50 3.24 -5.42
N ASP A 93 0.45 4.49 -4.98
CA ASP A 93 0.49 5.69 -5.83
C ASP A 93 1.72 5.73 -6.76
N MET A 94 2.87 5.23 -6.26
CA MET A 94 4.11 5.19 -7.05
C MET A 94 3.97 4.27 -8.27
N LEU A 95 3.39 3.08 -8.11
CA LEU A 95 3.19 2.16 -9.23
C LEU A 95 2.10 2.68 -10.18
N GLU A 96 1.07 3.32 -9.66
CA GLU A 96 0.08 4.01 -10.51
C GLU A 96 0.76 5.05 -11.40
N LEU A 97 1.62 5.88 -10.81
CA LEU A 97 2.38 6.88 -11.56
C LEU A 97 3.34 6.24 -12.57
N TRP A 98 4.10 5.24 -12.15
CA TRP A 98 5.11 4.55 -12.97
C TRP A 98 4.50 3.81 -14.15
N SER A 99 3.34 3.19 -13.96
CA SER A 99 2.57 2.52 -15.02
C SER A 99 1.80 3.47 -15.93
N SER A 100 1.97 4.79 -15.77
CA SER A 100 1.14 5.80 -16.48
C SER A 100 -0.36 5.57 -16.28
N LYS A 101 -0.75 5.23 -15.03
CA LYS A 101 -2.13 4.97 -14.59
C LYS A 101 -2.79 3.73 -15.19
N LYS A 102 -2.02 2.81 -15.78
CA LYS A 102 -2.55 1.51 -16.22
C LYS A 102 -2.95 0.64 -15.02
N ILE A 103 -2.20 0.71 -13.93
CA ILE A 103 -2.57 0.18 -12.62
C ILE A 103 -3.11 1.33 -11.78
N LYS A 104 -4.13 1.08 -10.96
CA LYS A 104 -4.69 2.03 -10.02
C LYS A 104 -4.28 1.70 -8.60
N ALA A 105 -3.88 2.72 -7.85
CA ALA A 105 -3.76 2.61 -6.41
C ALA A 105 -5.15 2.44 -5.80
N THR A 106 -5.32 1.38 -5.00
CA THR A 106 -6.61 1.07 -4.40
C THR A 106 -6.78 1.81 -3.09
N SER A 107 -7.80 2.68 -3.02
CA SER A 107 -8.17 3.31 -1.76
C SER A 107 -8.69 2.25 -0.80
N HIS A 108 -8.15 2.24 0.42
CA HIS A 108 -8.53 1.28 1.44
C HIS A 108 -8.58 1.95 2.82
N ARG A 109 -9.23 1.28 3.76
CA ARG A 109 -9.40 1.74 5.14
C ARG A 109 -9.46 0.56 6.10
N VAL A 110 -9.27 0.81 7.38
CA VAL A 110 -9.44 -0.20 8.42
C VAL A 110 -10.45 0.30 9.44
N TYR A 111 -11.54 -0.44 9.61
CA TYR A 111 -12.49 -0.19 10.69
C TYR A 111 -11.99 -0.75 12.03
N GLY A 112 -12.42 -0.08 13.08
CA GLY A 112 -12.32 -0.65 14.41
C GLY A 112 -13.23 -1.90 14.54
N ASN A 113 -12.74 -2.92 15.23
CA ASN A 113 -13.41 -4.20 15.43
C ASN A 113 -13.69 -4.41 16.92
N LYS A 114 -14.69 -5.27 17.26
CA LYS A 114 -14.91 -5.75 18.61
C LYS A 114 -13.79 -6.69 19.09
N ASN A 115 -13.13 -7.33 18.16
CA ASN A 115 -11.98 -8.20 18.41
C ASN A 115 -10.67 -7.46 18.21
N THR A 116 -9.64 -7.91 18.89
CA THR A 116 -8.26 -7.54 18.58
C THR A 116 -7.95 -7.94 17.14
N ARG A 117 -7.21 -7.07 16.42
CA ARG A 117 -6.74 -7.36 15.08
C ARG A 117 -5.27 -7.00 14.94
N PHE A 118 -4.53 -7.84 14.23
CA PHE A 118 -3.15 -7.60 13.83
C PHE A 118 -3.05 -7.53 12.31
N SER A 119 -2.14 -6.69 11.83
CA SER A 119 -1.75 -6.72 10.43
C SER A 119 -0.27 -6.35 10.26
N ILE A 120 0.37 -6.97 9.28
CA ILE A 120 1.80 -6.81 9.01
C ILE A 120 1.96 -6.44 7.53
N PRO A 121 1.87 -5.15 7.18
CA PRO A 121 2.19 -4.69 5.83
C PRO A 121 3.70 -4.66 5.62
N PHE A 122 4.14 -5.23 4.51
CA PHE A 122 5.46 -5.09 3.95
C PHE A 122 5.40 -4.18 2.74
N PHE A 123 5.89 -2.96 2.90
CA PHE A 123 5.99 -1.98 1.83
C PHE A 123 7.26 -2.25 1.03
N PHE A 124 7.11 -2.51 -0.25
CA PHE A 124 8.18 -2.89 -1.14
C PHE A 124 8.31 -1.88 -2.29
N ASN A 125 9.38 -1.11 -2.27
CA ASN A 125 9.62 0.01 -3.18
C ASN A 125 10.95 -0.17 -3.90
N PRO A 126 11.13 0.40 -5.11
CA PRO A 126 12.40 0.35 -5.79
C PRO A 126 13.50 1.06 -4.99
N GLN A 127 14.73 0.89 -5.40
CA GLN A 127 15.87 1.62 -4.84
C GLN A 127 15.69 3.14 -5.00
N TYR A 128 16.35 3.91 -4.14
CA TYR A 128 16.13 5.34 -3.96
C TYR A 128 16.23 6.16 -5.26
N ASP A 129 17.25 5.94 -6.06
CA ASP A 129 17.61 6.68 -7.27
C ASP A 129 16.85 6.25 -8.54
N THR A 130 15.93 5.29 -8.42
CA THR A 130 15.11 4.84 -9.55
C THR A 130 14.26 5.97 -10.11
N ILE A 131 14.38 6.22 -11.41
CA ILE A 131 13.52 7.17 -12.14
C ILE A 131 12.20 6.48 -12.45
N ILE A 132 11.11 6.95 -11.83
CA ILE A 132 9.76 6.39 -12.02
C ILE A 132 8.96 7.09 -13.12
N THR A 133 9.36 8.31 -13.53
CA THR A 133 8.83 8.96 -14.74
C THR A 133 9.93 9.68 -15.48
N LYS A 134 10.06 9.40 -16.78
CA LYS A 134 11.04 10.08 -17.64
C LYS A 134 10.65 11.52 -17.96
N LYS A 135 9.34 11.81 -18.04
CA LYS A 135 8.84 13.13 -18.45
C LYS A 135 9.26 14.24 -17.48
N ASN A 136 9.22 13.95 -16.18
CA ASN A 136 9.51 14.94 -15.11
C ASN A 136 10.71 14.53 -14.26
N ASN A 137 11.42 13.49 -14.65
CA ASN A 137 12.60 12.93 -13.97
C ASN A 137 12.37 12.68 -12.46
N ILE A 138 11.19 12.11 -12.11
CA ILE A 138 10.82 11.87 -10.72
C ILE A 138 11.59 10.66 -10.18
N ILE A 139 12.34 10.88 -9.10
CA ILE A 139 13.12 9.87 -8.38
C ILE A 139 12.26 9.25 -7.28
N ALA A 140 12.28 7.92 -7.16
CA ALA A 140 11.45 7.15 -6.23
C ALA A 140 11.63 7.58 -4.76
N GLY A 141 12.88 7.74 -4.31
CA GLY A 141 13.19 8.15 -2.94
C GLY A 141 12.72 9.56 -2.61
N GLU A 142 12.90 10.51 -3.54
CA GLU A 142 12.41 11.88 -3.37
C GLU A 142 10.87 11.92 -3.34
N TYR A 143 10.23 11.14 -4.21
CA TYR A 143 8.78 11.01 -4.23
C TYR A 143 8.23 10.52 -2.88
N LEU A 144 8.79 9.44 -2.34
CA LEU A 144 8.38 8.91 -1.04
C LEU A 144 8.66 9.90 0.09
N SER A 145 9.84 10.51 0.13
CA SER A 145 10.20 11.51 1.15
C SER A 145 9.22 12.67 1.16
N LYS A 146 8.85 13.18 -0.02
CA LYS A 146 7.84 14.25 -0.14
C LYS A 146 6.48 13.83 0.39
N LYS A 147 6.03 12.60 0.07
CA LYS A 147 4.76 12.05 0.57
C LYS A 147 4.77 11.91 2.10
N TYR A 148 5.82 11.33 2.66
CA TYR A 148 5.96 11.20 4.12
C TYR A 148 5.99 12.56 4.82
N ASN A 149 6.79 13.50 4.35
CA ASN A 149 6.88 14.83 4.93
C ASN A 149 5.53 15.57 4.91
N SER A 150 4.76 15.46 3.83
CA SER A 150 3.43 16.08 3.76
C SER A 150 2.42 15.50 4.76
N THR A 151 2.59 14.24 5.16
CA THR A 151 1.69 13.56 6.09
C THR A 151 2.09 13.74 7.56
N TYR A 152 3.39 13.75 7.84
CA TYR A 152 3.92 13.78 9.21
C TYR A 152 4.37 15.17 9.68
N SER A 153 4.46 16.17 8.81
CA SER A 153 4.86 17.55 9.16
C SER A 153 3.94 18.22 10.19
N HIS A 154 2.70 17.72 10.37
CA HIS A 154 1.80 18.22 11.42
C HIS A 154 2.10 17.66 12.83
N LYS A 155 3.00 16.69 12.98
CA LYS A 155 3.36 16.07 14.27
C LYS A 155 4.63 16.65 14.91
N ILE A 156 5.32 17.58 14.25
CA ILE A 156 6.56 18.21 14.74
C ILE A 156 6.30 19.68 15.14
N LYS A 157 5.11 20.00 15.58
CA LYS A 157 4.85 21.23 16.32
C LYS A 157 4.64 20.87 17.78
N ASN A 158 5.74 20.92 18.54
CA ASN A 158 5.70 21.02 20.00
C ASN A 158 5.07 22.33 20.41
#